data_8e43860bc995eb43d219e98269277cb9
#
_entry.id   8e43860bc995eb43d219e98269277cb9
#
_cell.length_a   1.000
_cell.length_b   1.000
_cell.length_c   1.000
_cell.angle_alpha   90.00
_cell.angle_beta   90.00
_cell.angle_gamma   90.00
#
_symmetry.space_group_name_H-M   'P 1'
#
loop_
_entity.id
_entity.type
_entity.pdbx_description
1 polymer ?
#
loop_
_entity_poly.entity_id
_entity_poly.type
_entity_poly.pdbx_seq_one_letter_code
_entity_poly.pdbx_strand_id
1 'polypeptide(L)'
;MKHTISILCNDTPGVLTRISGLFSRRGFNIESLSVGNTETSGKSRFTIVVNGDDRLLEQVRKQLQKVIHVIKVWDIKPEDAIEREHALIKLDVERARKGELLQILTAVEGRIISSTGSLWTLEVTGDPGQVDNALNLFKDYNIVETIRTGRIALER
;
A
#
# COMPACT_ATOMS: atom_id res chain seq x y z
N MET A 1 -1.65 -16.44 -5.88
CA MET A 1 -0.97 -16.00 -4.63
C MET A 1 -0.62 -14.53 -4.77
N LYS A 2 -0.53 -13.79 -3.64
CA LYS A 2 -0.07 -12.40 -3.65
C LYS A 2 1.45 -12.35 -3.58
N HIS A 3 2.04 -11.53 -4.42
CA HIS A 3 3.49 -11.31 -4.46
C HIS A 3 3.79 -9.83 -4.24
N THR A 4 4.84 -9.57 -3.49
CA THR A 4 5.33 -8.22 -3.21
C THR A 4 6.66 -8.01 -3.93
N ILE A 5 6.62 -7.26 -5.02
CA ILE A 5 7.79 -6.99 -5.87
C ILE A 5 8.38 -5.63 -5.50
N SER A 6 9.67 -5.61 -5.21
CA SER A 6 10.42 -4.37 -5.03
C SER A 6 11.25 -4.06 -6.27
N ILE A 7 11.22 -2.81 -6.70
CA ILE A 7 11.97 -2.34 -7.88
C ILE A 7 12.75 -1.09 -7.50
N LEU A 8 14.05 -1.15 -7.68
CA LEU A 8 14.93 0.01 -7.59
C LEU A 8 15.20 0.54 -9.00
N CYS A 9 14.99 1.81 -9.22
CA CYS A 9 15.20 2.45 -10.52
C CYS A 9 15.79 3.86 -10.39
N ASN A 10 16.32 4.38 -11.50
CA ASN A 10 16.62 5.80 -11.62
C ASN A 10 15.31 6.59 -11.65
N ASP A 11 15.27 7.70 -10.93
CA ASP A 11 14.12 8.60 -10.89
C ASP A 11 14.12 9.49 -12.14
N THR A 12 13.52 8.96 -13.21
CA THR A 12 13.42 9.61 -14.52
C THR A 12 11.99 9.58 -15.04
N PRO A 13 11.56 10.61 -15.81
CA PRO A 13 10.24 10.63 -16.42
C PRO A 13 9.98 9.38 -17.27
N GLY A 14 8.77 8.84 -17.17
CA GLY A 14 8.31 7.70 -17.96
C GLY A 14 8.64 6.30 -17.41
N VAL A 15 9.42 6.18 -16.33
CA VAL A 15 9.73 4.87 -15.73
C VAL A 15 8.47 4.18 -15.21
N LEU A 16 7.61 4.89 -14.51
CA LEU A 16 6.32 4.36 -14.02
C LEU A 16 5.46 3.85 -15.19
N THR A 17 5.37 4.59 -16.26
CA THR A 17 4.60 4.19 -17.45
C THR A 17 5.13 2.89 -18.06
N ARG A 18 6.44 2.74 -18.14
CA ARG A 18 7.07 1.52 -18.67
C ARG A 18 6.83 0.31 -17.78
N ILE A 19 6.99 0.49 -16.46
CA ILE A 19 6.76 -0.57 -15.47
C ILE A 19 5.29 -0.99 -15.48
N SER A 20 4.35 -0.07 -15.33
CA SER A 20 2.92 -0.36 -15.31
C SER A 20 2.43 -0.95 -16.64
N GLY A 21 2.92 -0.46 -17.77
CA GLY A 21 2.60 -0.99 -19.08
C GLY A 21 3.04 -2.44 -19.28
N LEU A 22 4.10 -2.87 -18.60
CA LEU A 22 4.55 -4.26 -18.66
C LEU A 22 3.58 -5.19 -17.94
N PHE A 23 3.10 -4.82 -16.75
CA PHE A 23 2.07 -5.57 -16.03
C PHE A 23 0.77 -5.65 -16.84
N SER A 24 0.33 -4.52 -17.39
CA SER A 24 -0.89 -4.43 -18.18
C SER A 24 -0.85 -5.35 -19.42
N ARG A 25 0.25 -5.34 -20.19
CA ARG A 25 0.40 -6.19 -21.37
C ARG A 25 0.40 -7.69 -21.07
N ARG A 26 0.73 -8.06 -19.84
CA ARG A 26 0.74 -9.46 -19.37
C ARG A 26 -0.54 -9.86 -18.66
N GLY A 27 -1.53 -8.96 -18.60
CA GLY A 27 -2.81 -9.22 -17.94
C GLY A 27 -2.76 -9.26 -16.43
N PHE A 28 -1.71 -8.71 -15.81
CA PHE A 28 -1.64 -8.57 -14.36
C PHE A 28 -2.42 -7.36 -13.90
N ASN A 29 -3.26 -7.57 -12.89
CA ASN A 29 -3.82 -6.49 -12.13
C ASN A 29 -2.87 -6.11 -10.97
N ILE A 30 -2.48 -4.85 -10.91
CA ILE A 30 -1.73 -4.30 -9.79
C ILE A 30 -2.73 -4.01 -8.66
N GLU A 31 -2.61 -4.71 -7.54
CA GLU A 31 -3.47 -4.50 -6.37
C GLU A 31 -3.07 -3.25 -5.59
N SER A 32 -1.77 -3.02 -5.45
CA SER A 32 -1.24 -1.82 -4.82
C SER A 32 0.09 -1.42 -5.41
N LEU A 33 0.35 -0.12 -5.41
CA LEU A 33 1.59 0.47 -5.91
C LEU A 33 1.97 1.63 -4.99
N SER A 34 3.17 1.55 -4.45
CA SER A 34 3.80 2.66 -3.73
C SER A 34 5.14 2.99 -4.37
N VAL A 35 5.46 4.26 -4.47
CA VAL A 35 6.74 4.73 -4.99
C VAL A 35 7.24 5.90 -4.16
N GLY A 36 8.53 5.94 -3.92
CA GLY A 36 9.18 7.02 -3.19
C GLY A 36 10.67 7.08 -3.48
N ASN A 37 11.26 8.22 -3.14
CA ASN A 37 12.72 8.40 -3.20
C ASN A 37 13.41 7.47 -2.22
N THR A 38 14.66 7.11 -2.56
CA THR A 38 15.50 6.30 -1.69
C THR A 38 16.54 7.18 -0.95
N GLU A 39 17.33 6.55 -0.10
CA GLU A 39 18.50 7.16 0.55
C GLU A 39 19.56 7.65 -0.45
N THR A 40 19.52 7.14 -1.70
CA THR A 40 20.40 7.57 -2.78
C THR A 40 19.69 8.58 -3.66
N SER A 41 20.23 9.78 -3.79
CA SER A 41 19.68 10.82 -4.66
C SER A 41 19.53 10.35 -6.10
N GLY A 42 18.42 10.72 -6.73
CA GLY A 42 18.09 10.35 -8.12
C GLY A 42 17.66 8.89 -8.30
N LYS A 43 17.36 8.18 -7.21
CA LYS A 43 16.79 6.82 -7.26
C LYS A 43 15.46 6.75 -6.54
N SER A 44 14.55 5.96 -7.12
CA SER A 44 13.23 5.65 -6.56
C SER A 44 13.06 4.17 -6.35
N ARG A 45 12.27 3.82 -5.34
CA ARG A 45 11.86 2.45 -5.05
C ARG A 45 10.36 2.31 -5.23
N PHE A 46 9.97 1.29 -5.96
CA PHE A 46 8.59 0.84 -6.13
C PHE A 46 8.35 -0.38 -5.25
N THR A 47 7.21 -0.41 -4.61
CA THR A 47 6.64 -1.63 -4.01
C THR A 47 5.34 -1.93 -4.74
N ILE A 48 5.28 -3.04 -5.44
CA ILE A 48 4.13 -3.44 -6.25
C ILE A 48 3.58 -4.75 -5.72
N VAL A 49 2.29 -4.79 -5.43
CA VAL A 49 1.58 -6.01 -5.05
C VAL A 49 0.74 -6.48 -6.22
N VAL A 50 0.96 -7.73 -6.61
CA VAL A 50 0.22 -8.40 -7.69
C VAL A 50 -0.30 -9.75 -7.23
N ASN A 51 -1.36 -10.22 -7.88
CA ASN A 51 -1.87 -11.57 -7.71
C ASN A 51 -1.57 -12.39 -8.95
N GLY A 52 -0.95 -13.55 -8.78
CA GLY A 52 -0.58 -14.42 -9.89
C GLY A 52 0.08 -15.72 -9.42
N ASP A 53 0.44 -16.58 -10.37
CA ASP A 53 1.25 -17.75 -10.11
C ASP A 53 2.76 -17.43 -10.17
N ASP A 54 3.59 -18.29 -9.58
CA ASP A 54 5.04 -18.08 -9.47
C ASP A 54 5.73 -18.04 -10.84
N ARG A 55 5.25 -18.83 -11.79
CA ARG A 55 5.83 -18.91 -13.14
C ARG A 55 5.64 -17.59 -13.89
N LEU A 56 4.45 -17.04 -13.77
CA LEU A 56 4.09 -15.78 -14.42
C LEU A 56 4.83 -14.62 -13.77
N LEU A 57 4.96 -14.65 -12.44
CA LEU A 57 5.74 -13.69 -11.68
C LEU A 57 7.22 -13.67 -12.11
N GLU A 58 7.83 -14.84 -12.28
CA GLU A 58 9.21 -14.93 -12.72
C GLU A 58 9.41 -14.32 -14.12
N GLN A 59 8.46 -14.54 -15.02
CA GLN A 59 8.48 -13.91 -16.34
C GLN A 59 8.41 -12.39 -16.25
N VAL A 60 7.51 -11.85 -15.42
CA VAL A 60 7.40 -10.40 -15.20
C VAL A 60 8.70 -9.84 -14.62
N ARG A 61 9.27 -10.49 -13.60
CA ARG A 61 10.53 -10.08 -13.00
C ARG A 61 11.66 -10.01 -14.03
N LYS A 62 11.82 -11.03 -14.88
CA LYS A 62 12.82 -11.05 -15.95
C LYS A 62 12.61 -9.91 -16.97
N GLN A 63 11.36 -9.57 -17.27
CA GLN A 63 11.05 -8.48 -18.18
C GLN A 63 11.29 -7.12 -17.56
N LEU A 64 10.96 -6.95 -16.27
CA LEU A 64 11.23 -5.72 -15.51
C LEU A 64 12.72 -5.40 -15.46
N GLN A 65 13.57 -6.41 -15.29
CA GLN A 65 15.04 -6.24 -15.27
C GLN A 65 15.59 -5.69 -16.59
N LYS A 66 14.85 -5.82 -17.70
CA LYS A 66 15.25 -5.30 -19.04
C LYS A 66 14.71 -3.88 -19.30
N VAL A 67 13.87 -3.35 -18.43
CA VAL A 67 13.34 -2.00 -18.58
C VAL A 67 14.45 -0.98 -18.35
N ILE A 68 14.58 -0.03 -19.28
CA ILE A 68 15.55 1.07 -19.15
C ILE A 68 15.30 1.81 -17.83
N HIS A 69 16.37 2.14 -17.12
CA HIS A 69 16.39 2.80 -15.80
C HIS A 69 16.03 1.89 -14.62
N VAL A 70 15.60 0.66 -14.82
CA VAL A 70 15.48 -0.32 -13.72
C VAL A 70 16.87 -0.84 -13.35
N ILE A 71 17.21 -0.74 -12.07
CA ILE A 71 18.52 -1.13 -11.53
C ILE A 71 18.45 -2.54 -10.95
N LYS A 72 17.40 -2.81 -10.14
CA LYS A 72 17.23 -4.09 -9.45
C LYS A 72 15.75 -4.40 -9.29
N VAL A 73 15.39 -5.67 -9.44
CA VAL A 73 14.05 -6.21 -9.20
C VAL A 73 14.17 -7.44 -8.34
N TRP A 74 13.39 -7.52 -7.27
CA TRP A 74 13.33 -8.72 -6.43
C TRP A 74 11.94 -8.91 -5.84
N ASP A 75 11.63 -10.15 -5.53
CA ASP A 75 10.43 -10.56 -4.83
C ASP A 75 10.74 -10.62 -3.32
N ILE A 76 9.94 -9.95 -2.52
CA ILE A 76 10.09 -9.97 -1.06
C ILE A 76 9.21 -11.10 -0.54
N LYS A 77 9.85 -12.11 0.02
CA LYS A 77 9.13 -13.24 0.59
C LYS A 77 8.39 -12.83 1.87
N PRO A 78 7.17 -13.32 2.09
CA PRO A 78 6.38 -12.94 3.26
C PRO A 78 7.11 -13.14 4.60
N GLU A 79 7.89 -14.22 4.73
CA GLU A 79 8.65 -14.53 5.94
C GLU A 79 9.80 -13.56 6.24
N ASP A 80 10.32 -12.90 5.22
CA ASP A 80 11.42 -11.93 5.32
C ASP A 80 10.95 -10.48 5.24
N ALA A 81 9.67 -10.26 5.00
CA ALA A 81 9.11 -8.94 4.79
C ALA A 81 8.84 -8.18 6.09
N ILE A 82 9.23 -6.92 6.13
CA ILE A 82 8.62 -5.90 7.00
C ILE A 82 7.70 -5.09 6.12
N GLU A 83 6.39 -5.26 6.32
CA GLU A 83 5.38 -4.57 5.53
C GLU A 83 4.64 -3.54 6.37
N ARG A 84 4.32 -2.39 5.78
CA ARG A 84 3.49 -1.35 6.38
C ARG A 84 2.57 -0.73 5.36
N GLU A 85 1.45 -0.27 5.84
CA GLU A 85 0.46 0.47 5.08
C GLU A 85 -0.14 1.57 5.96
N HIS A 86 -0.53 2.66 5.36
CA HIS A 86 -1.17 3.79 6.01
C HIS A 86 -2.53 4.04 5.38
N ALA A 87 -3.54 4.27 6.21
CA ALA A 87 -4.89 4.61 5.77
C ALA A 87 -5.40 5.88 6.45
N LEU A 88 -6.10 6.70 5.68
CA LEU A 88 -6.92 7.80 6.16
C LEU A 88 -8.39 7.44 5.93
N ILE A 89 -9.21 7.58 6.97
CA ILE A 89 -10.62 7.17 6.95
C ILE A 89 -11.46 8.34 7.44
N LYS A 90 -12.35 8.84 6.59
CA LYS A 90 -13.31 9.88 6.95
C LYS A 90 -14.64 9.24 7.30
N LEU A 91 -15.13 9.51 8.48
CA LEU A 91 -16.39 9.01 9.02
C LEU A 91 -17.35 10.16 9.32
N ASP A 92 -18.63 9.93 9.10
CA ASP A 92 -19.70 10.75 9.68
C ASP A 92 -20.22 10.04 10.94
N VAL A 93 -19.86 10.57 12.10
CA VAL A 93 -20.05 9.90 13.40
C VAL A 93 -21.18 10.51 14.17
N GLU A 94 -22.18 9.70 14.47
CA GLU A 94 -23.26 10.10 15.38
C GLU A 94 -22.71 10.44 16.77
N ARG A 95 -23.25 11.50 17.37
CA ARG A 95 -22.77 11.99 18.68
C ARG A 95 -22.78 10.90 19.77
N ALA A 96 -23.81 10.04 19.76
CA ALA A 96 -23.95 8.96 20.73
C ALA A 96 -22.90 7.86 20.58
N ARG A 97 -22.28 7.71 19.40
CA ARG A 97 -21.29 6.66 19.10
C ARG A 97 -19.83 7.11 19.19
N LYS A 98 -19.58 8.38 19.51
CA LYS A 98 -18.20 8.91 19.59
C LYS A 98 -17.35 8.20 20.62
N GLY A 99 -17.92 7.86 21.79
CA GLY A 99 -17.20 7.13 22.84
C GLY A 99 -16.79 5.72 22.43
N GLU A 100 -17.70 4.98 21.78
CA GLU A 100 -17.42 3.66 21.21
C GLU A 100 -16.32 3.72 20.15
N LEU A 101 -16.40 4.69 19.24
CA LEU A 101 -15.40 4.91 18.21
C LEU A 101 -14.00 5.15 18.79
N LEU A 102 -13.89 5.94 19.85
CA LEU A 102 -12.61 6.19 20.52
C LEU A 102 -12.00 4.92 21.11
N GLN A 103 -12.83 4.02 21.65
CA GLN A 103 -12.36 2.72 22.16
C GLN A 103 -11.82 1.84 21.02
N ILE A 104 -12.54 1.77 19.90
CA ILE A 104 -12.10 1.03 18.71
C ILE A 104 -10.78 1.63 18.18
N LEU A 105 -10.72 2.95 18.09
CA LEU A 105 -9.53 3.66 17.59
C LEU A 105 -8.30 3.37 18.45
N THR A 106 -8.47 3.34 19.77
CA THR A 106 -7.40 2.96 20.70
C THR A 106 -6.96 1.51 20.50
N ALA A 107 -7.91 0.59 20.30
CA ALA A 107 -7.63 -0.82 20.09
C ALA A 107 -6.84 -1.10 18.79
N VAL A 108 -7.04 -0.29 17.75
CA VAL A 108 -6.31 -0.39 16.47
C VAL A 108 -5.09 0.54 16.41
N GLU A 109 -4.72 1.17 17.53
CA GLU A 109 -3.61 2.14 17.63
C GLU A 109 -3.74 3.31 16.62
N GLY A 110 -4.98 3.68 16.30
CA GLY A 110 -5.28 4.77 15.39
C GLY A 110 -5.25 6.14 16.05
N ARG A 111 -5.31 7.18 15.23
CA ARG A 111 -5.33 8.59 15.68
C ARG A 111 -6.41 9.38 14.98
N ILE A 112 -6.92 10.41 15.66
CA ILE A 112 -7.77 11.43 15.07
C ILE A 112 -6.87 12.50 14.46
N ILE A 113 -7.02 12.73 13.15
CA ILE A 113 -6.30 13.76 12.41
C ILE A 113 -7.12 15.06 12.37
N SER A 114 -8.43 14.92 12.21
CA SER A 114 -9.35 16.06 12.19
C SER A 114 -10.71 15.64 12.72
N SER A 115 -11.37 16.56 13.40
CA SER A 115 -12.76 16.39 13.86
C SER A 115 -13.50 17.72 13.72
N THR A 116 -14.49 17.76 12.83
CA THR A 116 -15.31 18.95 12.59
C THR A 116 -16.77 18.52 12.61
N GLY A 117 -17.48 18.87 13.69
CA GLY A 117 -18.86 18.43 13.89
C GLY A 117 -18.99 16.92 14.01
N SER A 118 -19.72 16.31 13.09
CA SER A 118 -19.86 14.86 12.96
C SER A 118 -18.79 14.21 12.08
N LEU A 119 -18.08 14.99 11.27
CA LEU A 119 -17.07 14.48 10.35
C LEU A 119 -15.71 14.32 11.05
N TRP A 120 -15.24 13.09 11.15
CA TRP A 120 -13.96 12.74 11.75
C TRP A 120 -13.06 12.08 10.70
N THR A 121 -11.82 12.52 10.64
CA THR A 121 -10.78 11.88 9.83
C THR A 121 -9.82 11.16 10.76
N LEU A 122 -9.72 9.86 10.57
CA LEU A 122 -8.88 8.96 11.34
C LEU A 122 -7.67 8.51 10.53
N GLU A 123 -6.59 8.22 11.22
CA GLU A 123 -5.38 7.64 10.68
C GLU A 123 -5.12 6.28 11.31
N VAL A 124 -4.82 5.28 10.50
CA VAL A 124 -4.37 3.95 10.93
C VAL A 124 -3.13 3.56 10.16
N THR A 125 -2.13 3.05 10.87
CA THR A 125 -0.88 2.54 10.28
C THR A 125 -0.57 1.18 10.88
N GLY A 126 -0.19 0.23 10.04
CA GLY A 126 0.16 -1.12 10.49
C GLY A 126 0.59 -2.00 9.33
N ASP A 127 0.70 -3.29 9.59
CA ASP A 127 0.76 -4.24 8.48
C ASP A 127 -0.59 -4.29 7.75
N PRO A 128 -0.64 -4.85 6.53
CA PRO A 128 -1.88 -4.87 5.75
C PRO A 128 -3.07 -5.52 6.46
N GLY A 129 -2.82 -6.56 7.26
CA GLY A 129 -3.85 -7.24 8.05
C GLY A 129 -4.40 -6.36 9.16
N GLN A 130 -3.55 -5.59 9.84
CA GLN A 130 -3.96 -4.63 10.85
C GLN A 130 -4.82 -3.51 10.25
N VAL A 131 -4.43 -2.98 9.08
CA VAL A 131 -5.22 -1.95 8.38
C VAL A 131 -6.56 -2.51 7.91
N ASP A 132 -6.60 -3.72 7.34
CA ASP A 132 -7.84 -4.39 6.93
C ASP A 132 -8.77 -4.65 8.12
N ASN A 133 -8.22 -5.07 9.26
CA ASN A 133 -8.98 -5.26 10.49
C ASN A 133 -9.60 -3.95 10.99
N ALA A 134 -8.82 -2.88 11.02
CA ALA A 134 -9.31 -1.56 11.40
C ALA A 134 -10.45 -1.09 10.50
N LEU A 135 -10.31 -1.21 9.19
CA LEU A 135 -11.35 -0.86 8.23
C LEU A 135 -12.62 -1.70 8.43
N ASN A 136 -12.48 -2.98 8.76
CA ASN A 136 -13.63 -3.85 9.06
C ASN A 136 -14.36 -3.40 10.33
N LEU A 137 -13.65 -2.99 11.38
CA LEU A 137 -14.26 -2.48 12.62
C LEU A 137 -15.00 -1.15 12.38
N PHE A 138 -14.55 -0.33 11.42
CA PHE A 138 -15.22 0.93 11.09
C PHE A 138 -16.40 0.78 10.11
N LYS A 139 -16.65 -0.41 9.56
CA LYS A 139 -17.75 -0.63 8.60
C LYS A 139 -19.14 -0.28 9.13
N ASP A 140 -19.35 -0.45 10.44
CA ASP A 140 -20.64 -0.13 11.08
C ASP A 140 -20.86 1.37 11.32
N TYR A 141 -19.85 2.18 11.02
CA TYR A 141 -19.93 3.63 10.97
C TYR A 141 -20.12 4.09 9.54
N ASN A 142 -20.67 5.29 9.37
CA ASN A 142 -20.86 5.86 8.03
C ASN A 142 -19.52 6.32 7.45
N ILE A 143 -18.85 5.46 6.68
CA ILE A 143 -17.60 5.79 5.98
C ILE A 143 -17.94 6.67 4.79
N VAL A 144 -17.42 7.91 4.81
CA VAL A 144 -17.58 8.88 3.72
C VAL A 144 -16.51 8.64 2.67
N GLU A 145 -15.27 8.41 3.09
CA GLU A 145 -14.12 8.27 2.19
C GLU A 145 -12.99 7.49 2.88
N THR A 146 -12.29 6.68 2.11
CA THR A 146 -11.08 5.99 2.57
C THR A 146 -9.98 6.14 1.54
N ILE A 147 -8.78 6.49 2.00
CA ILE A 147 -7.57 6.54 1.18
C ILE A 147 -6.52 5.62 1.80
N ARG A 148 -5.90 4.79 0.98
CA ARG A 148 -4.81 3.88 1.39
C ARG A 148 -3.56 4.18 0.56
N THR A 149 -2.39 4.13 1.18
CA THR A 149 -1.10 4.30 0.47
C THR A 149 -0.77 3.12 -0.43
N GLY A 150 -1.39 1.97 -0.18
CA GLY A 150 -0.84 0.72 -0.62
C GLY A 150 0.33 0.28 0.27
N ARG A 151 0.77 -0.94 0.05
CA ARG A 151 1.81 -1.58 0.85
C ARG A 151 3.19 -1.04 0.49
N ILE A 152 3.97 -0.71 1.51
CA ILE A 152 5.43 -0.58 1.40
C ILE A 152 6.06 -1.80 2.06
N ALA A 153 7.19 -2.27 1.54
CA ALA A 153 7.87 -3.45 2.05
C ALA A 153 9.39 -3.27 2.03
N LEU A 154 10.01 -3.78 3.09
CA LEU A 154 11.46 -3.85 3.25
C LEU A 154 11.81 -5.28 3.65
N GLU A 155 12.89 -5.82 3.08
CA GLU A 155 13.45 -7.10 3.48
C GLU A 155 14.25 -6.94 4.78
N ARG A 156 14.15 -7.90 5.69
CA ARG A 156 14.85 -7.92 6.99
C ARG A 156 16.35 -8.05 6.83
#